data_1f8a72b63480f7d8951d7d266eebc069
#
_entry.id   1f8a72b63480f7d8951d7d266eebc069
#
_cell.length_a   1.000
_cell.length_b   1.000
_cell.length_c   1.000
_cell.angle_alpha   90.00
_cell.angle_beta   90.00
_cell.angle_gamma   90.00
#
_symmetry.space_group_name_H-M   'P 1'
#
loop_
_entity.id
_entity.type
_entity.pdbx_description
1 polymer ?
#
loop_
_entity_poly.entity_id
_entity_poly.type
_entity_poly.pdbx_seq_one_letter_code
_entity_poly.pdbx_strand_id
1 'polypeptide(L)'
;MAYPTVSAPYGLKPVNLIGGQVFAGATRQMEIASGYATSIFYGDLVKRISDGTIEKDTGTTTATPCGVFLGVSFTNSSTGQVQQQQFYPASQSIKSGTKIFAVVADDPDTLFQVVSCSATTTVAGMGISAIGNN
;
A
#
# COMPACT_ATOMS: atom_id res chain seq x y z
N MET A 1 -21.84 -24.76 -14.04
CA MET A 1 -21.30 -24.78 -12.65
C MET A 1 -21.02 -23.34 -12.23
N ALA A 2 -21.66 -22.89 -11.19
CA ALA A 2 -21.37 -21.57 -10.64
C ALA A 2 -20.10 -21.65 -9.78
N TYR A 3 -19.11 -20.86 -10.11
CA TYR A 3 -17.96 -20.69 -9.22
C TYR A 3 -18.37 -19.83 -8.04
N PRO A 4 -17.87 -20.10 -6.82
CA PRO A 4 -18.11 -19.21 -5.72
C PRO A 4 -17.53 -17.84 -6.05
N THR A 5 -18.40 -16.86 -6.17
CA THR A 5 -17.99 -15.47 -6.37
C THR A 5 -17.54 -14.90 -5.03
N VAL A 6 -16.26 -14.98 -4.76
CA VAL A 6 -15.69 -14.23 -3.64
C VAL A 6 -15.39 -12.83 -4.17
N SER A 7 -16.23 -11.88 -3.82
CA SER A 7 -15.97 -10.47 -4.09
C SER A 7 -15.11 -9.90 -2.97
N ALA A 8 -13.82 -10.20 -3.02
CA ALA A 8 -12.86 -9.74 -2.04
C ALA A 8 -11.59 -9.28 -2.76
N PRO A 9 -11.66 -8.16 -3.51
CA PRO A 9 -10.49 -7.63 -4.19
C PRO A 9 -9.45 -7.21 -3.14
N TYR A 10 -8.21 -7.57 -3.40
CA TYR A 10 -7.06 -7.18 -2.58
C TYR A 10 -6.09 -6.33 -3.40
N GLY A 11 -5.32 -5.50 -2.70
CA GLY A 11 -4.28 -4.67 -3.31
C GLY A 11 -3.03 -5.45 -3.72
N LEU A 12 -1.98 -4.75 -4.04
CA LEU A 12 -0.71 -5.31 -4.48
C LEU A 12 -0.05 -6.11 -3.35
N LYS A 13 0.20 -7.37 -3.60
CA LYS A 13 0.80 -8.30 -2.65
C LYS A 13 2.15 -8.76 -3.17
N PRO A 14 3.27 -8.49 -2.47
CA PRO A 14 4.58 -8.93 -2.93
C PRO A 14 4.68 -10.46 -2.86
N VAL A 15 5.19 -11.08 -3.90
CA VAL A 15 5.34 -12.55 -3.97
C VAL A 15 6.78 -12.98 -4.21
N ASN A 16 7.48 -12.39 -5.18
CA ASN A 16 8.85 -12.74 -5.55
C ASN A 16 9.58 -11.52 -6.08
N LEU A 17 10.87 -11.69 -6.33
CA LEU A 17 11.67 -10.78 -7.13
C LEU A 17 11.79 -11.28 -8.58
N ILE A 18 12.08 -10.40 -9.51
CA ILE A 18 12.39 -10.76 -10.89
C ILE A 18 13.59 -11.71 -10.91
N GLY A 19 13.48 -12.80 -11.67
CA GLY A 19 14.51 -13.83 -11.73
C GLY A 19 14.28 -15.00 -10.78
N GLY A 20 13.11 -15.08 -10.13
CA GLY A 20 12.72 -16.22 -9.29
C GLY A 20 13.30 -16.19 -7.87
N GLN A 21 13.89 -15.09 -7.46
CA GLN A 21 14.35 -14.92 -6.09
C GLN A 21 13.17 -14.68 -5.15
N VAL A 22 13.30 -15.17 -3.91
CA VAL A 22 12.28 -15.00 -2.88
C VAL A 22 12.25 -13.55 -2.41
N PHE A 23 11.05 -12.99 -2.22
CA PHE A 23 10.89 -11.72 -1.53
C PHE A 23 11.23 -11.90 -0.05
N ALA A 24 12.36 -11.36 0.38
CA ALA A 24 12.90 -11.54 1.74
C ALA A 24 12.63 -10.31 2.65
N GLY A 25 11.59 -9.51 2.35
CA GLY A 25 11.24 -8.34 3.15
C GLY A 25 12.08 -7.10 2.84
N ALA A 26 12.52 -6.94 1.58
CA ALA A 26 13.22 -5.74 1.13
C ALA A 26 12.25 -4.54 1.16
N THR A 27 12.13 -3.91 2.32
CA THR A 27 11.23 -2.79 2.56
C THR A 27 12.01 -1.60 3.10
N ARG A 28 11.42 -0.42 2.98
CA ARG A 28 11.95 0.82 3.51
C ARG A 28 10.92 1.50 4.39
N GLN A 29 11.37 2.11 5.47
CA GLN A 29 10.51 2.93 6.30
C GLN A 29 10.43 4.34 5.71
N MET A 30 9.20 4.83 5.54
CA MET A 30 8.91 6.18 5.06
C MET A 30 7.95 6.86 6.02
N GLU A 31 8.09 8.17 6.19
CA GLU A 31 7.27 8.93 7.13
C GLU A 31 5.92 9.29 6.50
N ILE A 32 4.84 9.16 7.28
CA ILE A 32 3.53 9.71 6.96
C ILE A 32 3.35 11.00 7.76
N ALA A 33 2.84 12.05 7.13
CA ALA A 33 2.58 13.32 7.81
C ALA A 33 1.59 13.12 8.97
N SER A 34 1.88 13.76 10.10
CA SER A 34 0.97 13.76 11.25
C SER A 34 -0.38 14.35 10.85
N GLY A 35 -1.47 13.67 11.20
CA GLY A 35 -2.82 14.14 10.87
C GLY A 35 -3.25 13.88 9.42
N TYR A 36 -2.49 13.10 8.65
CA TYR A 36 -2.90 12.74 7.29
C TYR A 36 -4.29 12.08 7.29
N ALA A 37 -5.21 12.67 6.52
CA ALA A 37 -6.64 12.42 6.66
C ALA A 37 -7.19 11.28 5.78
N THR A 38 -6.34 10.58 5.07
CA THR A 38 -6.75 9.46 4.19
C THR A 38 -6.20 8.15 4.70
N SER A 39 -7.07 7.15 4.83
CA SER A 39 -6.63 5.79 5.21
C SER A 39 -5.80 5.16 4.09
N ILE A 40 -4.75 4.46 4.48
CA ILE A 40 -3.91 3.69 3.57
C ILE A 40 -3.98 2.23 4.02
N PHE A 41 -4.36 1.34 3.11
CA PHE A 41 -4.50 -0.08 3.39
C PHE A 41 -3.34 -0.88 2.81
N TYR A 42 -3.17 -2.09 3.32
CA TYR A 42 -2.19 -3.03 2.79
C TYR A 42 -2.37 -3.25 1.29
N GLY A 43 -1.30 -3.06 0.54
CA GLY A 43 -1.32 -3.22 -0.91
C GLY A 43 -1.67 -1.96 -1.70
N ASP A 44 -1.93 -0.84 -1.03
CA ASP A 44 -2.13 0.44 -1.71
C ASP A 44 -0.82 1.02 -2.24
N LEU A 45 -0.89 1.67 -3.40
CA LEU A 45 0.23 2.44 -3.93
C LEU A 45 0.39 3.73 -3.13
N VAL A 46 1.62 4.09 -2.84
CA VAL A 46 1.97 5.35 -2.19
C VAL A 46 2.94 6.15 -3.05
N LYS A 47 2.88 7.45 -2.94
CA LYS A 47 3.76 8.40 -3.63
C LYS A 47 4.48 9.27 -2.61
N ARG A 48 5.64 9.77 -2.99
CA ARG A 48 6.38 10.75 -2.18
C ARG A 48 5.96 12.16 -2.57
N ILE A 49 5.80 13.02 -1.58
CA ILE A 49 5.50 14.44 -1.78
C ILE A 49 6.71 15.31 -1.43
N SER A 50 6.60 16.61 -1.71
CA SER A 50 7.73 17.54 -1.65
C SER A 50 8.34 17.74 -0.26
N ASP A 51 7.58 17.49 0.81
CA ASP A 51 8.05 17.59 2.18
C ASP A 51 8.80 16.34 2.68
N GLY A 52 8.93 15.31 1.81
CA GLY A 52 9.61 14.06 2.12
C GLY A 52 8.73 12.98 2.74
N THR A 53 7.47 13.28 3.03
CA THR A 53 6.50 12.28 3.50
C THR A 53 5.82 11.54 2.35
N ILE A 54 5.05 10.51 2.67
CA ILE A 54 4.29 9.75 1.67
C ILE A 54 2.79 9.95 1.84
N GLU A 55 2.09 9.83 0.72
CA GLU A 55 0.65 9.84 0.64
C GLU A 55 0.15 8.67 -0.21
N LYS A 56 -1.14 8.35 -0.08
CA LYS A 56 -1.78 7.39 -0.97
C LYS A 56 -1.80 7.95 -2.41
N ASP A 57 -1.34 7.14 -3.35
CA ASP A 57 -1.45 7.47 -4.78
C ASP A 57 -2.80 6.97 -5.30
N THR A 58 -3.67 7.90 -5.67
CA THR A 58 -5.01 7.57 -6.20
C THR A 58 -5.02 7.30 -7.70
N GLY A 59 -3.93 7.63 -8.40
CA GLY A 59 -3.77 7.34 -9.82
C GLY A 59 -4.76 8.06 -10.74
N THR A 60 -5.32 9.19 -10.31
CA THR A 60 -6.43 9.83 -11.02
C THR A 60 -6.06 10.42 -12.38
N THR A 61 -4.92 11.08 -12.49
CA THR A 61 -4.45 11.69 -13.76
C THR A 61 -3.02 11.33 -14.08
N THR A 62 -2.16 11.35 -13.08
CA THR A 62 -0.74 11.01 -13.22
C THR A 62 -0.32 10.24 -11.99
N ALA A 63 -0.22 8.92 -12.13
CA ALA A 63 0.30 8.08 -11.06
C ALA A 63 1.82 8.23 -10.98
N THR A 64 2.32 8.55 -9.79
CA THR A 64 3.76 8.64 -9.52
C THR A 64 4.13 7.80 -8.30
N PRO A 65 3.79 6.50 -8.30
CA PRO A 65 4.03 5.67 -7.13
C PRO A 65 5.51 5.48 -6.86
N CYS A 66 5.90 5.49 -5.59
CA CYS A 66 7.24 5.15 -5.15
C CYS A 66 7.33 3.75 -4.54
N GLY A 67 6.21 3.13 -4.22
CA GLY A 67 6.17 1.79 -3.65
C GLY A 67 4.77 1.38 -3.21
N VAL A 68 4.71 0.23 -2.55
CA VAL A 68 3.48 -0.39 -2.05
C VAL A 68 3.50 -0.39 -0.53
N PHE A 69 2.41 0.07 0.08
CA PHE A 69 2.25 0.12 1.53
C PHE A 69 2.01 -1.29 2.09
N LEU A 70 2.80 -1.68 3.07
CA LEU A 70 2.68 -2.99 3.74
C LEU A 70 2.25 -2.89 5.19
N GLY A 71 2.47 -1.77 5.84
CA GLY A 71 2.11 -1.60 7.23
C GLY A 71 2.54 -0.27 7.78
N VAL A 72 2.19 0.01 9.03
CA VAL A 72 2.48 1.27 9.70
C VAL A 72 2.88 1.00 11.15
N SER A 73 3.74 1.86 11.68
CA SER A 73 4.13 1.89 13.09
C SER A 73 4.00 3.32 13.60
N PHE A 74 3.32 3.49 14.72
CA PHE A 74 3.15 4.79 15.38
C PHE A 74 2.99 4.61 16.89
N THR A 75 3.16 5.69 17.66
CA THR A 75 2.94 5.70 19.11
C THR A 75 1.57 6.31 19.38
N ASN A 76 0.67 5.55 20.00
CA ASN A 76 -0.68 5.98 20.32
C ASN A 76 -0.64 7.13 21.33
N SER A 77 -1.43 8.19 21.09
CA SER A 77 -1.49 9.36 21.98
C SER A 77 -2.13 9.07 23.34
N SER A 78 -3.08 8.14 23.38
CA SER A 78 -3.83 7.82 24.59
C SER A 78 -3.10 6.87 25.52
N THR A 79 -2.45 5.83 24.96
CA THR A 79 -1.79 4.78 25.74
C THR A 79 -0.29 4.98 25.86
N GLY A 80 0.32 5.77 24.96
CA GLY A 80 1.77 5.92 24.87
C GLY A 80 2.51 4.69 24.36
N GLN A 81 1.79 3.68 23.88
CA GLN A 81 2.36 2.44 23.36
C GLN A 81 2.61 2.54 21.86
N VAL A 82 3.67 1.87 21.39
CA VAL A 82 3.94 1.69 19.97
C VAL A 82 2.97 0.65 19.42
N GLN A 83 2.23 1.03 18.37
CA GLN A 83 1.33 0.14 17.67
C GLN A 83 1.82 -0.12 16.26
N GLN A 84 1.71 -1.37 15.81
CA GLN A 84 2.00 -1.79 14.45
C GLN A 84 0.74 -2.40 13.85
N GLN A 85 0.35 -1.91 12.65
CA GLN A 85 -0.87 -2.32 11.96
C GLN A 85 -0.59 -2.51 10.48
N GLN A 86 -1.45 -3.28 9.80
CA GLN A 86 -1.39 -3.44 8.35
C GLN A 86 -2.09 -2.31 7.58
N PHE A 87 -2.71 -1.37 8.28
CA PHE A 87 -3.35 -0.22 7.64
C PHE A 87 -3.10 1.04 8.48
N TYR A 88 -3.12 2.18 7.81
CA TYR A 88 -3.08 3.48 8.46
C TYR A 88 -4.50 4.03 8.57
N PRO A 89 -5.04 4.23 9.80
CA PRO A 89 -6.34 4.89 9.98
C PRO A 89 -6.23 6.38 9.68
N ALA A 90 -7.22 6.92 8.99
CA ALA A 90 -7.28 8.35 8.69
C ALA A 90 -7.19 9.20 9.97
N SER A 91 -6.42 10.27 9.92
CA SER A 91 -6.29 11.23 11.02
C SER A 91 -5.86 10.59 12.36
N GLN A 92 -4.97 9.61 12.31
CA GLN A 92 -4.49 8.92 13.50
C GLN A 92 -3.79 9.91 14.46
N SER A 93 -4.27 9.95 15.70
CA SER A 93 -3.64 10.72 16.75
C SER A 93 -2.41 10.00 17.30
N ILE A 94 -1.30 10.70 17.33
CA ILE A 94 -0.03 10.17 17.83
C ILE A 94 0.48 10.99 19.02
N LYS A 95 1.33 10.37 19.83
CA LYS A 95 1.98 11.07 20.94
C LYS A 95 2.85 12.21 20.43
N SER A 96 2.78 13.36 21.09
CA SER A 96 3.58 14.54 20.74
C SER A 96 5.08 14.20 20.69
N GLY A 97 5.76 14.68 19.65
CA GLY A 97 7.19 14.45 19.45
C GLY A 97 7.51 13.09 18.79
N THR A 98 6.51 12.28 18.46
CA THR A 98 6.70 11.03 17.73
C THR A 98 6.29 11.17 16.26
N LYS A 99 6.69 10.19 15.44
CA LYS A 99 6.41 10.16 14.00
C LYS A 99 5.69 8.88 13.63
N ILE A 100 5.02 8.91 12.48
CA ILE A 100 4.37 7.75 11.88
C ILE A 100 5.29 7.21 10.80
N PHE A 101 5.64 5.94 10.88
CA PHE A 101 6.47 5.27 9.88
C PHE A 101 5.67 4.21 9.14
N ALA A 102 5.65 4.29 7.83
CA ALA A 102 5.09 3.28 6.96
C ALA A 102 6.19 2.33 6.48
N VAL A 103 5.87 1.06 6.40
CA VAL A 103 6.71 0.04 5.77
C VAL A 103 6.28 -0.04 4.30
N VAL A 104 7.19 0.28 3.39
CA VAL A 104 6.92 0.37 1.96
C VAL A 104 7.86 -0.56 1.19
N ALA A 105 7.29 -1.38 0.32
CA ALA A 105 8.06 -2.19 -0.63
C ALA A 105 8.37 -1.31 -1.84
N ASP A 106 9.60 -0.82 -1.94
CA ASP A 106 10.05 0.09 -2.99
C ASP A 106 11.12 -0.50 -3.92
N ASP A 107 11.42 -1.78 -3.81
CA ASP A 107 12.35 -2.48 -4.70
C ASP A 107 11.72 -2.59 -6.09
N PRO A 108 12.36 -2.03 -7.15
CA PRO A 108 11.83 -2.08 -8.50
C PRO A 108 11.77 -3.49 -9.09
N ASP A 109 12.50 -4.45 -8.52
CA ASP A 109 12.51 -5.84 -8.97
C ASP A 109 11.43 -6.71 -8.31
N THR A 110 10.62 -6.15 -7.43
CA THR A 110 9.56 -6.89 -6.73
C THR A 110 8.39 -7.19 -7.67
N LEU A 111 7.97 -8.45 -7.70
CA LEU A 111 6.76 -8.88 -8.38
C LEU A 111 5.59 -8.87 -7.41
N PHE A 112 4.47 -8.32 -7.86
CA PHE A 112 3.25 -8.24 -7.07
C PHE A 112 2.13 -9.06 -7.70
N GLN A 113 1.32 -9.67 -6.85
CA GLN A 113 0.06 -10.28 -7.22
C GLN A 113 -1.08 -9.32 -6.86
N VAL A 114 -2.02 -9.13 -7.77
CA VAL A 114 -3.16 -8.22 -7.57
C VAL A 114 -4.40 -8.81 -8.20
N VAL A 115 -5.55 -8.53 -7.59
CA VAL A 115 -6.85 -8.91 -8.16
C VAL A 115 -7.33 -7.82 -9.11
N SER A 116 -7.68 -8.21 -10.32
CA SER A 116 -8.32 -7.33 -11.30
C SER A 116 -9.80 -7.13 -10.98
N CYS A 117 -10.28 -5.90 -11.06
CA CYS A 117 -11.67 -5.54 -10.79
C CYS A 117 -12.27 -4.75 -11.95
N SER A 118 -13.54 -5.01 -12.27
CA SER A 118 -14.30 -4.19 -13.23
C SER A 118 -14.96 -2.97 -12.59
N ALA A 119 -15.16 -3.02 -11.29
CA ALA A 119 -15.67 -1.94 -10.45
C ALA A 119 -14.95 -2.05 -9.09
N THR A 120 -15.29 -1.22 -8.16
CA THR A 120 -14.63 -1.18 -6.85
C THR A 120 -14.66 -2.50 -6.07
N THR A 121 -15.62 -3.37 -6.37
CA THR A 121 -15.84 -4.60 -5.56
C THR A 121 -15.97 -5.88 -6.37
N THR A 122 -16.07 -5.82 -7.70
CA THR A 122 -16.33 -7.00 -8.52
C THR A 122 -15.05 -7.47 -9.21
N VAL A 123 -14.64 -8.69 -8.93
CA VAL A 123 -13.50 -9.33 -9.61
C VAL A 123 -13.83 -9.55 -11.08
N ALA A 124 -12.92 -9.15 -11.97
CA ALA A 124 -13.09 -9.29 -13.41
C ALA A 124 -11.78 -9.74 -14.07
N GLY A 125 -11.89 -10.48 -15.16
CA GLY A 125 -10.73 -10.82 -15.98
C GLY A 125 -10.21 -9.62 -16.76
N MET A 126 -8.89 -9.54 -16.90
CA MET A 126 -8.24 -8.58 -17.79
C MET A 126 -8.06 -9.18 -19.17
N GLY A 127 -8.35 -8.37 -20.20
CA GLY A 127 -8.04 -8.77 -21.57
C GLY A 127 -6.54 -8.76 -21.86
N ILE A 128 -6.12 -9.55 -22.84
CA ILE A 128 -4.72 -9.62 -23.26
C ILE A 128 -4.18 -8.25 -23.73
N SER A 129 -5.06 -7.38 -24.21
CA SER A 129 -4.71 -6.01 -24.61
C SER A 129 -4.22 -5.11 -23.48
N ALA A 130 -4.46 -5.52 -22.24
CA ALA A 130 -3.97 -4.78 -21.08
C ALA A 130 -2.48 -5.02 -20.79
N ILE A 131 -1.89 -6.05 -21.39
CA ILE A 131 -0.48 -6.38 -21.20
C ILE A 131 0.39 -5.30 -21.86
N GLY A 132 1.29 -4.73 -21.09
CA GLY A 132 2.21 -3.69 -21.56
C GLY A 132 1.62 -2.27 -21.60
N ASN A 133 0.39 -2.07 -21.16
CA ASN A 133 -0.19 -0.74 -20.98
C ASN A 133 0.12 -0.17 -19.59
N ASN A 134 0.41 1.12 -19.57
CA ASN A 134 0.65 1.86 -18.33
C ASN A 134 -0.64 2.50 -17.81
#